data_19b813f8e34315a10464e59f4f30d237
#
_entry.id   19b813f8e34315a10464e59f4f30d237
#
_cell.length_a   1.000
_cell.length_b   1.000
_cell.length_c   1.000
_cell.angle_alpha   90.00
_cell.angle_beta   90.00
_cell.angle_gamma   90.00
#
_symmetry.space_group_name_H-M   'P 1'
#
loop_
_entity.id
_entity.type
_entity.pdbx_description
1 polymer ?
#
loop_
_entity_poly.entity_id
_entity_poly.type
_entity_poly.pdbx_seq_one_letter_code
_entity_poly.pdbx_strand_id
1 'polypeptide(L)'
;MSAYIDKKFINMVSTQLEKFSWKKENLAACRCKICGDSQKNKTKTRGYFYEKKNSFFYKCHNCGVGMNLYNFLKEVSPSLCKEYSLERYRNGENGKSNYKKPKEKDLFKFKDDKPKFKKKDKLLDSVVCLSDLPSDHTAVKFANMRM
;
A
#
# COMPACT_ATOMS: atom_id res chain seq x y z
N MET A 1 -8.76 -22.82 -9.07
CA MET A 1 -8.97 -22.77 -10.54
C MET A 1 -9.07 -21.33 -11.09
N SER A 2 -8.64 -20.31 -10.33
CA SER A 2 -8.82 -18.90 -10.77
C SER A 2 -8.00 -18.52 -12.00
N ALA A 3 -6.81 -19.05 -12.20
CA ALA A 3 -5.97 -18.74 -13.35
C ALA A 3 -6.63 -19.01 -14.72
N TYR A 4 -7.47 -20.04 -14.83
CA TYR A 4 -8.21 -20.34 -16.05
C TYR A 4 -9.25 -19.27 -16.35
N ILE A 5 -10.02 -18.86 -15.34
CA ILE A 5 -11.01 -17.78 -15.47
C ILE A 5 -10.31 -16.48 -15.83
N ASP A 6 -9.22 -16.17 -15.13
CA ASP A 6 -8.42 -14.97 -15.39
C ASP A 6 -7.92 -14.93 -16.84
N LYS A 7 -7.40 -16.04 -17.33
CA LYS A 7 -6.93 -16.17 -18.71
C LYS A 7 -8.04 -15.94 -19.75
N LYS A 8 -9.23 -16.47 -19.47
CA LYS A 8 -10.42 -16.24 -20.30
C LYS A 8 -10.75 -14.74 -20.40
N PHE A 9 -10.79 -14.04 -19.28
CA PHE A 9 -11.11 -12.60 -19.26
C PHE A 9 -9.97 -11.72 -19.78
N ILE A 10 -8.71 -12.13 -19.65
CA ILE A 10 -7.59 -11.46 -20.33
C ILE A 10 -7.78 -11.57 -21.84
N ASN A 11 -8.15 -12.73 -22.38
CA ASN A 11 -8.42 -12.90 -23.80
C ASN A 11 -9.62 -12.05 -24.26
N MET A 12 -10.67 -11.93 -23.46
CA MET A 12 -11.83 -11.08 -23.79
C MET A 12 -11.45 -9.59 -23.81
N VAL A 13 -10.66 -9.13 -22.87
CA VAL A 13 -10.24 -7.72 -22.82
C VAL A 13 -9.12 -7.42 -23.82
N SER A 14 -8.44 -8.42 -24.36
CA SER A 14 -7.32 -8.25 -25.30
C SER A 14 -7.69 -7.48 -26.57
N THR A 15 -8.95 -7.60 -27.00
CA THR A 15 -9.50 -6.85 -28.16
C THR A 15 -9.50 -5.34 -27.93
N GLN A 16 -9.52 -4.90 -26.67
CA GLN A 16 -9.52 -3.49 -26.28
C GLN A 16 -8.11 -2.97 -25.94
N LEU A 17 -7.09 -3.86 -25.99
CA LEU A 17 -5.71 -3.56 -25.67
C LEU A 17 -4.85 -3.46 -26.93
N GLU A 18 -4.09 -2.38 -27.02
CA GLU A 18 -3.16 -2.21 -28.12
C GLU A 18 -1.97 -3.16 -27.98
N LYS A 19 -1.62 -3.80 -29.10
CA LYS A 19 -0.45 -4.69 -29.23
C LYS A 19 -0.39 -5.79 -28.17
N PHE A 20 -1.55 -6.36 -27.86
CA PHE A 20 -1.62 -7.51 -26.99
C PHE A 20 -0.96 -8.74 -27.64
N SER A 21 -0.14 -9.44 -26.88
CA SER A 21 0.46 -10.71 -27.31
C SER A 21 0.83 -11.59 -26.12
N TRP A 22 0.50 -12.86 -26.20
CA TRP A 22 1.02 -13.85 -25.25
C TRP A 22 2.49 -14.11 -25.57
N LYS A 23 3.36 -13.92 -24.58
CA LYS A 23 4.80 -14.21 -24.70
C LYS A 23 5.12 -15.62 -24.19
N LYS A 24 4.41 -16.06 -23.18
CA LYS A 24 4.44 -17.40 -22.58
C LYS A 24 3.03 -17.76 -22.13
N GLU A 25 2.82 -19.01 -21.75
CA GLU A 25 1.54 -19.48 -21.26
C GLU A 25 0.98 -18.63 -20.10
N ASN A 26 1.86 -18.14 -19.22
CA ASN A 26 1.51 -17.38 -18.03
C ASN A 26 1.99 -15.92 -18.07
N LEU A 27 2.33 -15.41 -19.27
CA LEU A 27 2.83 -14.06 -19.46
C LEU A 27 2.32 -13.47 -20.76
N ALA A 28 1.52 -12.42 -20.66
CA ALA A 28 1.11 -11.61 -21.80
C ALA A 28 1.66 -10.19 -21.70
N ALA A 29 1.89 -9.57 -22.85
CA ALA A 29 2.34 -8.18 -22.95
C ALA A 29 1.35 -7.35 -23.76
N CYS A 30 1.18 -6.10 -23.40
CA CYS A 30 0.36 -5.14 -24.10
C CYS A 30 0.89 -3.71 -23.91
N ARG A 31 0.38 -2.76 -24.69
CA ARG A 31 0.55 -1.35 -24.35
C ARG A 31 -0.30 -1.01 -23.15
N CYS A 32 0.26 -0.23 -22.23
CA CYS A 32 -0.48 0.18 -21.05
C CYS A 32 -1.60 1.16 -21.42
N LYS A 33 -2.85 0.79 -21.16
CA LYS A 33 -3.99 1.66 -21.43
C LYS A 33 -4.12 2.82 -20.43
N ILE A 34 -3.48 2.70 -19.26
CA ILE A 34 -3.56 3.71 -18.20
C ILE A 34 -2.63 4.90 -18.50
N CYS A 35 -1.38 4.63 -18.87
CA CYS A 35 -0.40 5.70 -19.17
C CYS A 35 -0.11 5.89 -20.67
N GLY A 36 -0.75 5.13 -21.56
CA GLY A 36 -0.50 5.17 -22.98
C GLY A 36 0.87 4.66 -23.43
N ASP A 37 1.67 4.10 -22.46
CA ASP A 37 3.04 3.64 -22.68
C ASP A 37 3.98 4.74 -23.21
N SER A 38 5.05 4.42 -23.93
CA SER A 38 5.99 5.38 -24.47
C SER A 38 5.40 6.19 -25.62
N GLN A 39 5.39 7.51 -25.48
CA GLN A 39 4.93 8.41 -26.56
C GLN A 39 5.94 8.48 -27.71
N LYS A 40 7.23 8.38 -27.40
CA LYS A 40 8.31 8.44 -28.41
C LYS A 40 8.38 7.16 -29.26
N ASN A 41 8.03 6.00 -28.69
CA ASN A 41 8.10 4.73 -29.37
C ASN A 41 6.81 3.94 -29.22
N LYS A 42 5.97 4.01 -30.25
CA LYS A 42 4.66 3.34 -30.31
C LYS A 42 4.74 1.82 -30.43
N THR A 43 5.94 1.24 -30.63
CA THR A 43 6.11 -0.22 -30.75
C THR A 43 6.34 -0.90 -29.42
N LYS A 44 6.75 -0.16 -28.37
CA LYS A 44 7.04 -0.74 -27.05
C LYS A 44 5.76 -1.15 -26.32
N THR A 45 5.82 -2.32 -25.70
CA THR A 45 4.78 -2.86 -24.82
C THR A 45 5.37 -3.07 -23.44
N ARG A 46 4.93 -2.27 -22.47
CA ARG A 46 5.47 -2.27 -21.09
C ARG A 46 4.43 -2.67 -20.04
N GLY A 47 3.21 -2.94 -20.47
CA GLY A 47 2.18 -3.55 -19.64
C GLY A 47 2.27 -5.07 -19.72
N TYR A 48 2.28 -5.76 -18.59
CA TYR A 48 2.40 -7.21 -18.52
C TYR A 48 1.31 -7.79 -17.64
N PHE A 49 0.69 -8.86 -18.12
CA PHE A 49 -0.09 -9.76 -17.28
C PHE A 49 0.78 -10.96 -16.94
N TYR A 50 0.87 -11.28 -15.67
CA TYR A 50 1.66 -12.42 -15.18
C TYR A 50 0.90 -13.17 -14.11
N GLU A 51 1.11 -14.48 -14.10
CA GLU A 51 0.53 -15.35 -13.08
C GLU A 51 1.35 -15.34 -11.79
N LYS A 52 0.65 -15.22 -10.65
CA LYS A 52 1.22 -15.37 -9.32
C LYS A 52 0.19 -15.99 -8.40
N LYS A 53 0.55 -17.08 -7.72
CA LYS A 53 -0.34 -17.78 -6.79
C LYS A 53 -1.70 -18.14 -7.40
N ASN A 54 -1.67 -18.70 -8.60
CA ASN A 54 -2.86 -19.15 -9.34
C ASN A 54 -3.87 -18.00 -9.66
N SER A 55 -3.38 -16.80 -9.79
CA SER A 55 -4.15 -15.61 -10.22
C SER A 55 -3.29 -14.71 -11.08
N PHE A 56 -3.93 -13.97 -12.00
CA PHE A 56 -3.21 -13.03 -12.85
C PHE A 56 -3.21 -11.63 -12.26
N PHE A 57 -2.06 -10.99 -12.41
CA PHE A 57 -1.81 -9.61 -12.01
C PHE A 57 -1.34 -8.82 -13.23
N TYR A 58 -1.69 -7.55 -13.25
CA TYR A 58 -1.19 -6.59 -14.22
C TYR A 58 -0.12 -5.71 -13.61
N LYS A 59 0.97 -5.45 -14.36
CA LYS A 59 1.99 -4.49 -14.00
C LYS A 59 2.49 -3.74 -15.23
N CYS A 60 2.60 -2.43 -15.13
CA CYS A 60 3.23 -1.60 -16.16
C CYS A 60 4.60 -1.13 -15.68
N HIS A 61 5.64 -1.37 -16.49
CA HIS A 61 7.00 -0.91 -16.20
C HIS A 61 7.26 0.54 -16.60
N ASN A 62 6.32 1.20 -17.27
CA ASN A 62 6.45 2.61 -17.62
C ASN A 62 5.93 3.53 -16.51
N CYS A 63 4.72 3.29 -16.00
CA CYS A 63 4.11 4.09 -14.94
C CYS A 63 4.20 3.46 -13.55
N GLY A 64 4.75 2.26 -13.42
CA GLY A 64 4.89 1.56 -12.14
C GLY A 64 3.60 0.96 -11.58
N VAL A 65 2.44 1.22 -12.21
CA VAL A 65 1.15 0.71 -11.74
C VAL A 65 1.15 -0.80 -11.71
N GLY A 66 0.74 -1.37 -10.56
CA GLY A 66 0.53 -2.79 -10.37
C GLY A 66 -0.82 -3.04 -9.72
N MET A 67 -1.60 -3.96 -10.28
CA MET A 67 -2.94 -4.26 -9.76
C MET A 67 -3.35 -5.70 -10.08
N ASN A 68 -4.37 -6.20 -9.38
CA ASN A 68 -5.00 -7.47 -9.72
C ASN A 68 -5.88 -7.33 -10.96
N LEU A 69 -6.26 -8.46 -11.56
CA LEU A 69 -7.07 -8.47 -12.79
C LEU A 69 -8.43 -7.79 -12.58
N TYR A 70 -9.07 -7.95 -11.43
CA TYR A 70 -10.34 -7.30 -11.12
C TYR A 70 -10.26 -5.77 -11.25
N ASN A 71 -9.25 -5.16 -10.60
CA ASN A 71 -9.06 -3.72 -10.66
C ASN A 71 -8.71 -3.24 -12.06
N PHE A 72 -7.91 -4.03 -12.80
CA PHE A 72 -7.61 -3.72 -14.19
C PHE A 72 -8.87 -3.73 -15.07
N LEU A 73 -9.71 -4.75 -14.95
CA LEU A 73 -10.97 -4.82 -15.69
C LEU A 73 -11.92 -3.69 -15.33
N LYS A 74 -11.95 -3.29 -14.05
CA LYS A 74 -12.77 -2.16 -13.58
C LYS A 74 -12.40 -0.85 -14.29
N GLU A 75 -11.10 -0.62 -14.50
CA GLU A 75 -10.60 0.59 -15.18
C GLU A 75 -10.79 0.55 -16.71
N VAL A 76 -10.59 -0.63 -17.32
CA VAL A 76 -10.57 -0.76 -18.77
C VAL A 76 -11.94 -1.07 -19.34
N SER A 77 -12.70 -1.96 -18.68
CA SER A 77 -14.02 -2.43 -19.15
C SER A 77 -14.89 -2.83 -17.96
N PRO A 78 -15.70 -1.89 -17.42
CA PRO A 78 -16.58 -2.15 -16.29
C PRO A 78 -17.63 -3.25 -16.54
N SER A 79 -18.06 -3.44 -17.79
CA SER A 79 -18.98 -4.52 -18.18
C SER A 79 -18.34 -5.89 -17.98
N LEU A 80 -17.13 -6.10 -18.49
CA LEU A 80 -16.38 -7.34 -18.30
C LEU A 80 -16.03 -7.58 -16.83
N CYS A 81 -15.83 -6.52 -16.05
CA CYS A 81 -15.58 -6.64 -14.62
C CYS A 81 -16.77 -7.25 -13.88
N LYS A 82 -18.00 -6.90 -14.25
CA LYS A 82 -19.23 -7.49 -13.68
C LYS A 82 -19.35 -8.97 -14.02
N GLU A 83 -19.13 -9.31 -15.28
CA GLU A 83 -19.17 -10.71 -15.75
C GLU A 83 -18.08 -11.55 -15.05
N TYR A 84 -16.86 -11.02 -14.95
CA TYR A 84 -15.75 -11.65 -14.23
C TYR A 84 -16.12 -11.95 -12.78
N SER A 85 -16.72 -11.00 -12.09
CA SER A 85 -17.15 -11.17 -10.70
C SER A 85 -18.21 -12.26 -10.56
N LEU A 86 -19.20 -12.28 -11.47
CA LEU A 86 -20.25 -13.29 -11.48
C LEU A 86 -19.70 -14.69 -11.78
N GLU A 87 -18.78 -14.81 -12.73
CA GLU A 87 -18.20 -16.10 -13.07
C GLU A 87 -17.33 -16.64 -11.94
N ARG A 88 -16.56 -15.80 -11.28
CA ARG A 88 -15.80 -16.19 -10.07
C ARG A 88 -16.72 -16.63 -8.94
N TYR A 89 -17.82 -15.90 -8.73
CA TYR A 89 -18.82 -16.28 -7.73
C TYR A 89 -19.44 -17.65 -8.01
N ARG A 90 -19.83 -17.90 -9.28
CA ARG A 90 -20.40 -19.19 -9.70
C ARG A 90 -19.46 -20.36 -9.50
N ASN A 91 -18.17 -20.14 -9.64
CA ASN A 91 -17.12 -21.16 -9.42
C ASN A 91 -16.69 -21.27 -7.94
N GLY A 92 -17.46 -20.70 -7.01
CA GLY A 92 -17.20 -20.80 -5.57
C GLY A 92 -16.01 -19.96 -5.08
N GLU A 93 -15.43 -19.14 -5.94
CA GLU A 93 -14.39 -18.20 -5.57
C GLU A 93 -15.02 -16.91 -5.03
N ASN A 94 -15.80 -17.05 -3.96
CA ASN A 94 -16.26 -15.92 -3.20
C ASN A 94 -15.02 -15.11 -2.80
N GLY A 95 -14.95 -13.87 -3.27
CA GLY A 95 -13.84 -12.95 -3.04
C GLY A 95 -13.57 -12.63 -1.56
N LYS A 96 -13.60 -13.64 -0.72
CA LYS A 96 -12.97 -13.64 0.57
C LYS A 96 -11.49 -13.49 0.29
N SER A 97 -11.10 -12.23 0.10
CA SER A 97 -9.71 -11.86 0.20
C SER A 97 -9.16 -12.59 1.44
N ASN A 98 -7.92 -13.04 1.39
CA ASN A 98 -7.18 -13.45 2.58
C ASN A 98 -6.97 -12.26 3.55
N TYR A 99 -7.77 -11.21 3.41
CA TYR A 99 -7.88 -10.13 4.35
C TYR A 99 -8.56 -10.71 5.60
N LYS A 100 -7.74 -11.25 6.48
CA LYS A 100 -8.14 -11.46 7.87
C LYS A 100 -8.43 -10.07 8.39
N LYS A 101 -9.73 -9.75 8.59
CA LYS A 101 -10.09 -8.55 9.36
C LYS A 101 -9.22 -8.57 10.61
N PRO A 102 -8.45 -7.51 10.89
CA PRO A 102 -7.77 -7.41 12.17
C PRO A 102 -8.82 -7.69 13.22
N LYS A 103 -8.55 -8.61 14.14
CA LYS A 103 -9.46 -8.87 15.25
C LYS A 103 -9.64 -7.51 15.92
N GLU A 104 -10.88 -7.10 16.23
CA GLU A 104 -11.18 -5.80 16.86
C GLU A 104 -10.28 -5.48 18.07
N LYS A 105 -9.82 -6.53 18.75
CA LYS A 105 -8.83 -6.43 19.84
C LYS A 105 -7.45 -5.90 19.40
N ASP A 106 -7.10 -6.00 18.13
CA ASP A 106 -5.81 -5.52 17.63
C ASP A 106 -5.88 -4.09 17.10
N LEU A 107 -7.11 -3.59 16.80
CA LEU A 107 -7.33 -2.20 16.37
C LEU A 107 -7.17 -1.19 17.53
N PHE A 108 -7.36 -1.63 18.77
CA PHE A 108 -7.26 -0.78 19.97
C PHE A 108 -6.08 -1.13 20.88
N LYS A 109 -5.22 -2.05 20.48
CA LYS A 109 -3.90 -2.12 21.08
C LYS A 109 -3.08 -0.97 20.51
N PHE A 110 -3.40 0.25 20.96
CA PHE A 110 -2.33 1.21 21.15
C PHE A 110 -1.31 0.46 22.00
N LYS A 111 -0.19 0.06 21.38
CA LYS A 111 0.96 -0.20 22.20
C LYS A 111 1.12 1.07 22.99
N ASP A 112 0.90 0.97 24.31
CA ASP A 112 1.39 1.96 25.24
C ASP A 112 2.93 1.92 25.18
N ASP A 113 3.45 2.29 24.04
CA ASP A 113 4.80 2.80 23.93
C ASP A 113 4.74 4.17 24.62
N LYS A 114 4.42 4.14 25.91
CA LYS A 114 4.86 5.21 26.81
C LYS A 114 6.31 5.42 26.44
N PRO A 115 6.67 6.63 25.97
CA PRO A 115 8.06 6.89 25.65
C PRO A 115 8.82 6.42 26.89
N LYS A 116 9.64 5.41 26.73
CA LYS A 116 10.54 4.97 27.78
C LYS A 116 11.56 6.08 27.89
N PHE A 117 11.14 7.16 28.56
CA PHE A 117 12.09 8.09 29.14
C PHE A 117 12.93 7.19 30.01
N LYS A 118 14.11 6.83 29.52
CA LYS A 118 15.13 6.35 30.39
C LYS A 118 15.22 7.43 31.44
N LYS A 119 14.79 7.11 32.67
CA LYS A 119 15.10 7.93 33.81
C LYS A 119 16.61 8.09 33.79
N LYS A 120 17.10 9.07 33.04
CA LYS A 120 18.39 9.65 33.25
C LYS A 120 18.16 10.52 34.50
N ASP A 121 18.19 9.80 35.56
CA ASP A 121 18.28 10.31 36.88
C ASP A 121 19.26 11.47 36.91
N LYS A 122 18.87 12.51 37.61
CA LYS A 122 19.81 13.44 38.25
C LYS A 122 20.06 14.78 37.59
N LEU A 123 19.33 15.19 36.57
CA LEU A 123 19.39 16.61 36.23
C LEU A 123 18.64 17.49 37.25
N LEU A 124 17.62 16.93 37.90
CA LEU A 124 16.84 17.63 38.93
C LEU A 124 17.40 17.47 40.34
N ASP A 125 18.18 16.40 40.60
CA ASP A 125 18.83 16.18 41.91
C ASP A 125 19.97 17.19 42.19
N SER A 126 20.42 17.87 41.15
CA SER A 126 21.44 18.94 41.27
C SER A 126 20.83 20.36 41.25
N VAL A 127 19.50 20.48 41.11
CA VAL A 127 18.81 21.77 41.08
C VAL A 127 18.40 22.11 42.52
N VAL A 128 18.99 23.12 43.10
CA VAL A 128 18.63 23.66 44.44
C VAL A 128 17.62 24.80 44.22
N CYS A 129 16.49 24.74 44.94
CA CYS A 129 15.49 25.82 44.87
C CYS A 129 16.07 27.09 45.55
N LEU A 130 15.69 28.25 45.02
CA LEU A 130 16.11 29.55 45.59
C LEU A 130 15.68 29.73 47.08
N SER A 131 14.58 29.05 47.49
CA SER A 131 14.13 29.00 48.88
C SER A 131 15.09 28.26 49.83
N ASP A 132 15.87 27.33 49.29
CA ASP A 132 16.75 26.47 50.09
C ASP A 132 18.15 27.03 50.18
N LEU A 133 18.40 28.18 49.53
CA LEU A 133 19.66 28.87 49.53
C LEU A 133 19.72 29.89 50.70
N PRO A 134 20.90 30.05 51.35
CA PRO A 134 21.06 31.08 52.34
C PRO A 134 20.85 32.48 51.76
N SER A 135 20.32 33.39 52.56
CA SER A 135 20.01 34.77 52.15
C SER A 135 21.20 35.55 51.57
N ASP A 136 22.39 35.13 51.93
CA ASP A 136 23.64 35.75 51.40
C ASP A 136 24.06 35.27 50.04
N HIS A 137 23.41 34.23 49.50
CA HIS A 137 23.77 33.68 48.22
C HIS A 137 23.51 34.69 47.10
N THR A 138 24.43 34.79 46.13
CA THR A 138 24.35 35.77 45.01
C THR A 138 23.07 35.64 44.19
N ALA A 139 22.54 34.44 44.00
CA ALA A 139 21.31 34.22 43.26
C ALA A 139 20.09 34.76 44.01
N VAL A 140 20.01 34.66 45.33
CA VAL A 140 18.93 35.20 46.16
C VAL A 140 18.99 36.75 46.16
N LYS A 141 20.18 37.31 46.32
CA LYS A 141 20.40 38.77 46.22
C LYS A 141 19.97 39.31 44.84
N PHE A 142 20.29 38.60 43.77
CA PHE A 142 19.91 39.01 42.42
C PHE A 142 18.39 38.93 42.19
N ALA A 143 17.72 37.91 42.72
CA ALA A 143 16.27 37.79 42.61
C ALA A 143 15.54 38.91 43.39
N ASN A 144 16.01 39.26 44.58
CA ASN A 144 15.43 40.32 45.41
C ASN A 144 15.69 41.73 44.87
N MET A 145 16.71 41.92 44.00
CA MET A 145 16.94 43.23 43.36
C MET A 145 15.98 43.47 42.19
N ARG A 146 15.24 42.49 41.72
CA ARG A 146 14.32 42.61 40.57
C ARG A 146 12.84 42.66 40.95
N MET A 147 12.50 42.52 42.25
CA MET A 147 11.18 42.78 42.77
C MET A 147 11.09 44.23 43.27
#